data_b7b825aeca82b412fb1f3c167ee72a5a
#
_entry.id   b7b825aeca82b412fb1f3c167ee72a5a
#
_cell.length_a   1.000
_cell.length_b   1.000
_cell.length_c   1.000
_cell.angle_alpha   90.00
_cell.angle_beta   90.00
_cell.angle_gamma   90.00
#
_symmetry.space_group_name_H-M   'P 1'
#
loop_
_entity.id
_entity.type
_entity.pdbx_description
1 polymer ?
#
loop_
_entity_poly.entity_id
_entity_poly.type
_entity_poly.pdbx_seq_one_letter_code
_entity_poly.pdbx_strand_id
1 'polypeptide(L)'
;MQKENQIESKIRILLMVTGILLIGLCVSFLRIAGFGVDPFSGMNLAISGFIGWSFGNWQLVINIVLLIIVFFTVRHCIGLGTIINMVFVGYIADFICFLVNDVAQIHITMPLRIIALILGQFMASMGVALYMTCLLYTSPSPRD
;
A
#
# COMPACT_ATOMS: atom_id res chain seq x y z
N MET A 1 32.09 -0.55 -11.37
CA MET A 1 31.33 -1.70 -10.84
C MET A 1 30.77 -1.50 -9.43
N GLN A 2 31.57 -1.30 -8.36
CA GLN A 2 31.00 -1.17 -6.99
C GLN A 2 30.14 0.09 -6.77
N LYS A 3 30.49 1.24 -7.35
CA LYS A 3 29.71 2.49 -7.28
C LYS A 3 28.39 2.42 -8.07
N GLU A 4 28.38 1.74 -9.19
CA GLU A 4 27.21 1.53 -10.03
C GLU A 4 26.16 0.67 -9.30
N ASN A 5 26.58 -0.45 -8.72
CA ASN A 5 25.71 -1.32 -7.92
C ASN A 5 25.09 -0.62 -6.70
N GLN A 6 25.80 0.33 -6.09
CA GLN A 6 25.27 1.11 -4.97
C GLN A 6 24.24 2.17 -5.41
N ILE A 7 24.42 2.77 -6.58
CA ILE A 7 23.47 3.75 -7.13
C ILE A 7 22.18 3.04 -7.54
N GLU A 8 22.29 1.90 -8.22
CA GLU A 8 21.12 1.09 -8.58
C GLU A 8 20.33 0.62 -7.36
N SER A 9 21.01 0.17 -6.31
CA SER A 9 20.36 -0.24 -5.06
C SER A 9 19.60 0.90 -4.39
N LYS A 10 20.14 2.12 -4.37
CA LYS A 10 19.48 3.31 -3.81
C LYS A 10 18.26 3.72 -4.62
N ILE A 11 18.37 3.68 -5.96
CA ILE A 11 17.24 4.00 -6.85
C ILE A 11 16.11 2.98 -6.65
N ARG A 12 16.41 1.70 -6.50
CA ARG A 12 15.41 0.65 -6.21
C ARG A 12 14.67 0.89 -4.90
N ILE A 13 15.39 1.19 -3.84
CA ILE A 13 14.78 1.50 -2.54
C ILE A 13 13.89 2.74 -2.65
N LEU A 14 14.34 3.77 -3.35
CA LEU A 14 13.56 4.98 -3.57
C LEU A 14 12.28 4.70 -4.35
N LEU A 15 12.35 3.94 -5.44
CA LEU A 15 11.19 3.55 -6.24
C LEU A 15 10.20 2.69 -5.43
N MET A 16 10.71 1.75 -4.63
CA MET A 16 9.90 0.93 -3.75
C MET A 16 9.15 1.77 -2.71
N VAL A 17 9.86 2.66 -2.02
CA VAL A 17 9.25 3.54 -1.01
C VAL A 17 8.22 4.47 -1.65
N THR A 18 8.53 5.05 -2.80
CA THR A 18 7.59 5.90 -3.55
C THR A 18 6.34 5.12 -3.97
N GLY A 19 6.51 3.90 -4.46
CA GLY A 19 5.39 3.01 -4.81
C GLY A 19 4.49 2.71 -3.61
N ILE A 20 5.08 2.38 -2.46
CA ILE A 20 4.34 2.11 -1.20
C ILE A 20 3.57 3.35 -0.73
N LEU A 21 4.18 4.53 -0.78
CA LEU A 21 3.52 5.79 -0.45
C LEU A 21 2.33 6.06 -1.36
N LEU A 22 2.49 5.86 -2.67
CA LEU A 22 1.40 6.04 -3.64
C LEU A 22 0.25 5.06 -3.41
N ILE A 23 0.55 3.80 -3.07
CA ILE A 23 -0.49 2.80 -2.74
C ILE A 23 -1.23 3.19 -1.46
N GLY A 24 -0.51 3.62 -0.41
CA GLY A 24 -1.12 4.09 0.84
C GLY A 24 -2.02 5.32 0.64
N LEU A 25 -1.56 6.28 -0.17
CA LEU A 25 -2.36 7.44 -0.58
C LEU A 25 -3.59 7.01 -1.38
N CYS A 26 -3.47 6.08 -2.32
CA CYS A 26 -4.60 5.53 -3.07
C CYS A 26 -5.68 5.01 -2.12
N VAL A 27 -5.34 4.12 -1.18
CA VAL A 27 -6.29 3.55 -0.22
C VAL A 27 -6.97 4.65 0.58
N SER A 28 -6.22 5.69 0.98
CA SER A 28 -6.78 6.85 1.69
C SER A 28 -7.81 7.61 0.86
N PHE A 29 -7.47 7.94 -0.39
CA PHE A 29 -8.38 8.65 -1.30
C PHE A 29 -9.63 7.85 -1.61
N LEU A 30 -9.53 6.54 -1.81
CA LEU A 30 -10.69 5.67 -2.02
C LEU A 30 -11.60 5.60 -0.78
N ARG A 31 -11.01 5.55 0.42
CA ARG A 31 -11.77 5.61 1.69
C ARG A 31 -12.50 6.95 1.85
N ILE A 32 -11.83 8.06 1.55
CA ILE A 32 -12.39 9.41 1.61
C ILE A 32 -13.50 9.60 0.56
N ALA A 33 -13.31 9.05 -0.64
CA ALA A 33 -14.34 9.09 -1.69
C ALA A 33 -15.65 8.40 -1.27
N GLY A 34 -15.56 7.33 -0.46
CA GLY A 34 -16.74 6.64 0.07
C GLY A 34 -17.53 5.83 -0.96
N PHE A 35 -16.98 5.60 -2.16
CA PHE A 35 -17.57 4.74 -3.19
C PHE A 35 -17.15 3.27 -3.08
N GLY A 36 -16.25 2.99 -2.16
CA GLY A 36 -15.67 1.67 -1.93
C GLY A 36 -14.17 1.65 -2.18
N VAL A 37 -13.55 0.59 -1.73
CA VAL A 37 -12.14 0.26 -1.91
C VAL A 37 -12.04 -1.12 -2.56
N ASP A 38 -10.84 -1.61 -2.83
CA ASP A 38 -10.65 -2.99 -3.28
C ASP A 38 -11.25 -4.01 -2.28
N PRO A 39 -11.62 -5.21 -2.73
CA PRO A 39 -12.29 -6.20 -1.88
C PRO A 39 -11.52 -6.59 -0.62
N PHE A 40 -10.19 -6.67 -0.70
CA PHE A 40 -9.34 -7.00 0.44
C PHE A 40 -9.34 -5.87 1.49
N SER A 41 -9.11 -4.64 1.07
CA SER A 41 -9.16 -3.47 1.96
C SER A 41 -10.58 -3.23 2.49
N GLY A 42 -11.62 -3.46 1.69
CA GLY A 42 -13.01 -3.35 2.10
C GLY A 42 -13.39 -4.34 3.20
N MET A 43 -12.99 -5.59 3.07
CA MET A 43 -13.15 -6.60 4.12
C MET A 43 -12.44 -6.18 5.41
N ASN A 44 -11.18 -5.78 5.31
CA ASN A 44 -10.40 -5.37 6.47
C ASN A 44 -10.99 -4.12 7.15
N LEU A 45 -11.50 -3.17 6.37
CA LEU A 45 -12.15 -1.96 6.89
C LEU A 45 -13.45 -2.30 7.65
N ALA A 46 -14.28 -3.19 7.11
CA ALA A 46 -15.50 -3.63 7.75
C ALA A 46 -15.24 -4.34 9.08
N ILE A 47 -14.28 -5.26 9.10
CA ILE A 47 -13.92 -6.01 10.31
C ILE A 47 -13.27 -5.10 11.35
N SER A 48 -12.35 -4.22 10.96
CA SER A 48 -11.72 -3.27 11.87
C SER A 48 -12.75 -2.34 12.52
N GLY A 49 -13.73 -1.87 11.75
CA GLY A 49 -14.86 -1.06 12.25
C GLY A 49 -15.74 -1.83 13.23
N PHE A 50 -16.01 -3.12 12.97
CA PHE A 50 -16.79 -3.97 13.86
C PHE A 50 -16.07 -4.24 15.20
N ILE A 51 -14.76 -4.46 15.18
CA ILE A 51 -13.94 -4.72 16.38
C ILE A 51 -13.61 -3.41 17.12
N GLY A 52 -13.72 -2.25 16.47
CA GLY A 52 -13.30 -0.95 17.03
C GLY A 52 -11.80 -0.71 16.99
N TRP A 53 -11.09 -1.40 16.09
CA TRP A 53 -9.66 -1.21 15.89
C TRP A 53 -9.38 -0.28 14.72
N SER A 54 -8.19 0.34 14.71
CA SER A 54 -7.77 1.08 13.53
C SER A 54 -7.54 0.12 12.34
N PHE A 55 -7.84 0.60 11.15
CA PHE A 55 -7.66 -0.18 9.92
C PHE A 55 -6.22 -0.68 9.77
N GLY A 56 -5.21 0.18 10.05
CA GLY A 56 -3.79 -0.20 9.98
C GLY A 56 -3.44 -1.33 10.93
N ASN A 57 -3.93 -1.30 12.18
CA ASN A 57 -3.66 -2.36 13.16
C ASN A 57 -4.29 -3.69 12.74
N TRP A 58 -5.54 -3.68 12.30
CA TRP A 58 -6.21 -4.89 11.83
C TRP A 58 -5.55 -5.45 10.57
N GLN A 59 -5.26 -4.58 9.60
CA GLN A 59 -4.59 -4.98 8.37
C GLN A 59 -3.20 -5.57 8.63
N LEU A 60 -2.46 -5.04 9.61
CA LEU A 60 -1.18 -5.60 10.01
C LEU A 60 -1.33 -7.05 10.53
N VAL A 61 -2.33 -7.30 11.37
CA VAL A 61 -2.60 -8.66 11.88
C VAL A 61 -2.91 -9.63 10.74
N ILE A 62 -3.81 -9.27 9.83
CA ILE A 62 -4.14 -10.10 8.66
C ILE A 62 -2.90 -10.32 7.78
N ASN A 63 -2.12 -9.29 7.53
CA ASN A 63 -0.90 -9.39 6.74
C ASN A 63 0.14 -10.32 7.40
N ILE A 64 0.29 -10.29 8.73
CA ILE A 64 1.16 -11.23 9.46
C ILE A 64 0.68 -12.66 9.27
N VAL A 65 -0.63 -12.91 9.41
CA VAL A 65 -1.21 -14.25 9.19
C VAL A 65 -0.93 -14.73 7.76
N LEU A 66 -1.17 -13.88 6.77
CA LEU A 66 -0.88 -14.20 5.36
C LEU A 66 0.61 -14.44 5.13
N LEU A 67 1.49 -13.63 5.74
CA LEU A 67 2.94 -13.81 5.66
C LEU A 67 3.38 -15.16 6.21
N ILE A 68 2.81 -15.59 7.36
CA ILE A 68 3.09 -16.90 7.94
C ILE A 68 2.67 -18.00 6.97
N ILE A 69 1.48 -17.93 6.38
CA ILE A 69 1.00 -18.92 5.41
C ILE A 69 1.94 -18.98 4.20
N VAL A 70 2.30 -17.83 3.63
CA VAL A 70 3.22 -17.75 2.48
C VAL A 70 4.62 -18.25 2.85
N PHE A 71 5.08 -17.99 4.07
CA PHE A 71 6.38 -18.46 4.54
C PHE A 71 6.46 -20.01 4.58
N PHE A 72 5.39 -20.66 4.98
CA PHE A 72 5.33 -22.13 4.98
C PHE A 72 5.14 -22.73 3.58
N THR A 73 4.50 -21.98 2.67
CA THR A 73 4.15 -22.47 1.32
C THR A 73 5.23 -22.14 0.29
N VAL A 74 5.73 -20.89 0.27
CA VAL A 74 6.66 -20.41 -0.77
C VAL A 74 7.71 -19.45 -0.15
N ARG A 75 8.68 -20.02 0.56
CA ARG A 75 9.74 -19.24 1.23
C ARG A 75 10.50 -18.26 0.35
N HIS A 76 10.62 -18.55 -0.93
CA HIS A 76 11.45 -17.81 -1.88
C HIS A 76 10.84 -16.47 -2.33
N CYS A 77 9.53 -16.26 -2.10
CA CYS A 77 8.82 -15.05 -2.57
C CYS A 77 8.80 -13.90 -1.55
N ILE A 78 9.32 -14.09 -0.34
CA ILE A 78 9.27 -13.07 0.70
C ILE A 78 10.50 -12.17 0.60
N GLY A 79 10.30 -10.98 0.01
CA GLY A 79 11.29 -9.91 -0.01
C GLY A 79 11.08 -8.89 1.12
N LEU A 80 12.14 -8.15 1.45
CA LEU A 80 12.05 -7.02 2.39
C LEU A 80 10.99 -6.00 1.99
N GLY A 81 10.80 -5.78 0.68
CA GLY A 81 9.78 -4.89 0.15
C GLY A 81 8.35 -5.33 0.49
N THR A 82 8.09 -6.64 0.52
CA THR A 82 6.79 -7.18 0.89
C THR A 82 6.45 -6.86 2.35
N ILE A 83 7.41 -7.04 3.26
CA ILE A 83 7.24 -6.75 4.69
C ILE A 83 7.00 -5.25 4.92
N ILE A 84 7.79 -4.40 4.28
CA ILE A 84 7.66 -2.94 4.37
C ILE A 84 6.29 -2.50 3.83
N ASN A 85 5.87 -3.01 2.67
CA ASN A 85 4.57 -2.70 2.09
C ASN A 85 3.42 -3.11 3.02
N MET A 86 3.48 -4.32 3.59
CA MET A 86 2.45 -4.86 4.49
C MET A 86 2.26 -3.99 5.74
N VAL A 87 3.35 -3.45 6.29
CA VAL A 87 3.30 -2.62 7.50
C VAL A 87 2.85 -1.20 7.17
N PHE A 88 3.47 -0.58 6.18
CA PHE A 88 3.33 0.86 5.96
C PHE A 88 2.04 1.27 5.27
N VAL A 89 1.50 0.48 4.33
CA VAL A 89 0.30 0.87 3.58
C VAL A 89 -0.90 1.15 4.49
N GLY A 90 -1.14 0.27 5.47
CA GLY A 90 -2.26 0.43 6.41
C GLY A 90 -2.11 1.67 7.30
N TYR A 91 -0.91 1.90 7.84
CA TYR A 91 -0.66 3.05 8.70
C TYR A 91 -0.66 4.38 7.93
N ILE A 92 -0.13 4.40 6.69
CA ILE A 92 -0.21 5.59 5.84
C ILE A 92 -1.68 5.91 5.54
N ALA A 93 -2.49 4.89 5.22
CA ALA A 93 -3.91 5.08 4.95
C ALA A 93 -4.66 5.66 6.16
N ASP A 94 -4.41 5.14 7.35
CA ASP A 94 -5.02 5.64 8.58
C ASP A 94 -4.56 7.07 8.90
N PHE A 95 -3.26 7.35 8.75
CA PHE A 95 -2.70 8.68 9.01
C PHE A 95 -3.30 9.76 8.10
N ILE A 96 -3.42 9.48 6.80
CA ILE A 96 -4.01 10.42 5.85
C ILE A 96 -5.51 10.61 6.12
N CYS A 97 -6.25 9.53 6.40
CA CYS A 97 -7.67 9.64 6.74
C CYS A 97 -7.86 10.45 8.03
N PHE A 98 -7.03 10.26 9.04
CA PHE A 98 -7.04 11.06 10.26
C PHE A 98 -6.77 12.53 9.94
N LEU A 99 -5.76 12.82 9.12
CA LEU A 99 -5.42 14.20 8.75
C LEU A 99 -6.56 14.91 8.04
N VAL A 100 -7.27 14.24 7.14
CA VAL A 100 -8.37 14.82 6.36
C VAL A 100 -9.64 14.96 7.18
N ASN A 101 -10.00 13.95 7.97
CA ASN A 101 -11.28 13.94 8.70
C ASN A 101 -11.19 14.70 10.02
N ASP A 102 -10.13 14.51 10.80
CA ASP A 102 -10.04 15.06 12.16
C ASP A 102 -9.32 16.39 12.22
N VAL A 103 -8.27 16.59 11.41
CA VAL A 103 -7.47 17.82 11.44
C VAL A 103 -8.00 18.87 10.47
N ALA A 104 -8.20 18.49 9.21
CA ALA A 104 -8.66 19.44 8.20
C ALA A 104 -10.17 19.65 8.19
N GLN A 105 -10.96 18.72 8.76
CA GLN A 105 -12.43 18.76 8.83
C GLN A 105 -13.09 19.19 7.51
N ILE A 106 -12.57 18.67 6.41
CA ILE A 106 -13.01 19.05 5.06
C ILE A 106 -14.41 18.44 4.83
N HIS A 107 -15.42 19.30 4.61
CA HIS A 107 -16.72 18.85 4.14
C HIS A 107 -16.60 18.25 2.73
N ILE A 108 -16.65 16.91 2.67
CA ILE A 108 -16.46 16.16 1.42
C ILE A 108 -17.76 16.20 0.61
N THR A 109 -17.81 17.13 -0.36
CA THR A 109 -18.92 17.25 -1.30
C THR A 109 -18.84 16.20 -2.41
N MET A 110 -19.98 15.91 -3.10
CA MET A 110 -20.02 14.91 -4.18
C MET A 110 -18.94 15.11 -5.27
N PRO A 111 -18.69 16.33 -5.79
CA PRO A 111 -17.63 16.51 -6.79
C PRO A 111 -16.25 16.19 -6.24
N LEU A 112 -15.99 16.49 -4.96
CA LEU A 112 -14.71 16.19 -4.32
C LEU A 112 -14.50 14.65 -4.16
N ARG A 113 -15.58 13.91 -3.89
CA ARG A 113 -15.54 12.44 -3.86
C ARG A 113 -15.16 11.83 -5.20
N ILE A 114 -15.73 12.36 -6.29
CA ILE A 114 -15.41 11.90 -7.65
C ILE A 114 -13.95 12.19 -7.99
N ILE A 115 -13.48 13.39 -7.68
CA ILE A 115 -12.07 13.76 -7.88
C ILE A 115 -11.15 12.85 -7.06
N ALA A 116 -11.47 12.60 -5.80
CA ALA A 116 -10.70 11.70 -4.94
C ALA A 116 -10.66 10.27 -5.48
N LEU A 117 -11.77 9.77 -6.03
CA LEU A 117 -11.83 8.46 -6.68
C LEU A 117 -10.89 8.38 -7.89
N ILE A 118 -10.97 9.37 -8.80
CA ILE A 118 -10.14 9.41 -10.00
C ILE A 118 -8.65 9.50 -9.63
N LEU A 119 -8.29 10.40 -8.71
CA LEU A 119 -6.92 10.55 -8.24
C LEU A 119 -6.41 9.30 -7.55
N GLY A 120 -7.23 8.68 -6.69
CA GLY A 120 -6.90 7.43 -6.01
C GLY A 120 -6.61 6.32 -7.01
N GLN A 121 -7.43 6.15 -8.04
CA GLN A 121 -7.24 5.14 -9.06
C GLN A 121 -5.97 5.38 -9.90
N PHE A 122 -5.66 6.65 -10.19
CA PHE A 122 -4.44 7.00 -10.90
C PHE A 122 -3.19 6.72 -10.05
N MET A 123 -3.23 7.05 -8.77
CA MET A 123 -2.16 6.74 -7.82
C MET A 123 -1.98 5.24 -7.61
N ALA A 124 -3.07 4.46 -7.62
CA ALA A 124 -3.00 3.00 -7.57
C ALA A 124 -2.20 2.43 -8.73
N SER A 125 -2.55 2.79 -9.95
CA SER A 125 -1.87 2.28 -11.14
C SER A 125 -0.40 2.66 -11.18
N MET A 126 -0.06 3.91 -10.86
CA MET A 126 1.34 4.34 -10.75
C MET A 126 2.10 3.62 -9.62
N GLY A 127 1.50 3.55 -8.44
CA GLY A 127 2.12 2.91 -7.27
C GLY A 127 2.41 1.43 -7.50
N VAL A 128 1.43 0.70 -8.05
CA VAL A 128 1.59 -0.72 -8.38
C VAL A 128 2.62 -0.91 -9.50
N ALA A 129 2.61 -0.08 -10.53
CA ALA A 129 3.59 -0.15 -11.61
C ALA A 129 5.03 0.05 -11.09
N LEU A 130 5.27 1.05 -10.26
CA LEU A 130 6.57 1.31 -9.66
C LEU A 130 7.01 0.17 -8.73
N TYR A 131 6.10 -0.33 -7.91
CA TYR A 131 6.37 -1.44 -7.00
C TYR A 131 6.70 -2.72 -7.76
N MET A 132 5.91 -3.07 -8.78
CA MET A 132 6.14 -4.25 -9.61
C MET A 132 7.42 -4.16 -10.43
N THR A 133 7.77 -2.99 -10.95
CA THR A 133 9.04 -2.78 -11.66
C THR A 133 10.22 -3.05 -10.74
N CYS A 134 10.15 -2.60 -9.48
CA CYS A 134 11.18 -2.87 -8.49
C CYS A 134 11.30 -4.37 -8.17
N LEU A 135 10.18 -5.08 -8.07
CA LEU A 135 10.11 -6.51 -7.75
C LEU A 135 10.60 -7.38 -8.92
N LEU A 136 10.21 -7.08 -10.15
CA LEU A 136 10.64 -7.80 -11.36
C LEU A 136 12.14 -7.66 -11.62
N TYR A 137 12.71 -6.52 -11.28
CA TYR A 137 14.16 -6.30 -11.44
C TYR A 137 15.00 -7.03 -10.40
N THR A 138 14.40 -7.49 -9.28
CA THR A 138 15.07 -8.28 -8.24
C THR A 138 14.92 -9.79 -8.44
N SER A 139 14.08 -10.22 -9.38
CA SER A 139 13.90 -11.63 -9.71
C SER A 139 15.02 -12.08 -10.66
N PRO A 140 15.78 -13.17 -10.35
CA PRO A 140 16.74 -13.72 -11.30
C PRO A 140 16.04 -14.11 -12.59
N SER A 141 16.65 -13.75 -13.71
CA SER A 141 16.14 -14.14 -15.04
C SER A 141 16.06 -15.66 -15.13
N PRO A 142 14.99 -16.24 -15.72
CA PRO A 142 14.90 -17.67 -15.94
C PRO A 142 15.95 -18.22 -16.93
N ARG A 143 16.90 -17.41 -17.35
CA ARG A 143 17.97 -17.76 -18.33
C ARG A 143 19.37 -17.87 -17.74
N ASP A 144 19.53 -17.72 -16.42
CA ASP A 144 20.81 -17.89 -15.74
C ASP A 144 20.91 -19.22 -15.01
#